data_35bc5f23a55542262af656fa0a10b9da
#
_entry.id   35bc5f23a55542262af656fa0a10b9da
#
_cell.length_a   1.000
_cell.length_b   1.000
_cell.length_c   1.000
_cell.angle_alpha   90.00
_cell.angle_beta   90.00
_cell.angle_gamma   90.00
#
_symmetry.space_group_name_H-M   'P 1'
#
loop_
_entity.id
_entity.type
_entity.pdbx_description
1 polymer ?
#
loop_
_entity_poly.entity_id
_entity_poly.type
_entity_poly.pdbx_seq_one_letter_code
_entity_poly.pdbx_strand_id
1 'polypeptide(L)'
;TDDDALKKHLAIVRRAESLQHQAVSSLIPADETPLETAIGLEQMVVDLTADLAQNEADDYFKQALDFALLEDLDHLFRFSLMYRMVEGGDAGWLTRDRTPIVAGRPTSAQHRHPVDELRPHFDLDEVPLRTLMNHLTIVSAEQEKMLFYKSSIRAYPEELTRRLFGEIAMVEEQHLSQYEDLGDPHTTPMELLVLMELNEAYNYFSAFKGESDPAIRTLWSELMEQELEHFHLAVALMERIEGRDAHELLGDAMIPSLIELKPNIGYIEALLSTQVNLQPFDGEFIPESRLPADWPSFSFRERMNSRGSPADEVEKRRPRERIRRPA
;
A
#
# COMPACT_ATOMS: atom_id res chain seq x y z
N THR A 1 -2.49 -27.01 -12.93
CA THR A 1 -3.78 -27.68 -13.12
C THR A 1 -3.82 -28.40 -14.47
N ASP A 2 -4.56 -29.53 -14.56
CA ASP A 2 -4.84 -30.24 -15.81
C ASP A 2 -6.20 -29.88 -16.43
N ASP A 3 -6.92 -28.97 -15.79
CA ASP A 3 -8.19 -28.43 -16.27
C ASP A 3 -7.97 -27.42 -17.40
N ASP A 4 -8.30 -27.82 -18.63
CA ASP A 4 -8.12 -26.97 -19.81
C ASP A 4 -9.08 -25.78 -19.86
N ALA A 5 -10.25 -25.86 -19.25
CA ALA A 5 -11.18 -24.74 -19.17
C ALA A 5 -10.65 -23.67 -18.21
N LEU A 6 -10.13 -24.08 -17.04
CA LEU A 6 -9.47 -23.17 -16.11
C LEU A 6 -8.25 -22.50 -16.74
N LYS A 7 -7.39 -23.27 -17.43
CA LYS A 7 -6.21 -22.69 -18.13
C LYS A 7 -6.60 -21.63 -19.15
N LYS A 8 -7.65 -21.90 -19.95
CA LYS A 8 -8.15 -20.96 -20.95
C LYS A 8 -8.69 -19.70 -20.30
N HIS A 9 -9.45 -19.86 -19.22
CA HIS A 9 -10.00 -18.73 -18.47
C HIS A 9 -8.89 -17.85 -17.91
N LEU A 10 -7.97 -18.42 -17.15
CA LEU A 10 -6.81 -17.68 -16.58
C LEU A 10 -5.95 -17.00 -17.65
N ALA A 11 -5.85 -17.58 -18.85
CA ALA A 11 -5.13 -16.94 -19.96
C ALA A 11 -5.87 -15.72 -20.53
N ILE A 12 -7.20 -15.72 -20.54
CA ILE A 12 -8.04 -14.60 -20.98
C ILE A 12 -7.94 -13.47 -19.95
N VAL A 13 -8.20 -13.76 -18.67
CA VAL A 13 -8.12 -12.81 -17.56
C VAL A 13 -6.75 -12.16 -17.54
N ARG A 14 -5.66 -12.92 -17.48
CA ARG A 14 -4.30 -12.36 -17.49
C ARG A 14 -4.02 -11.43 -18.67
N ARG A 15 -4.63 -11.66 -19.83
CA ARG A 15 -4.49 -10.75 -20.98
C ARG A 15 -5.29 -9.48 -20.77
N ALA A 16 -6.50 -9.57 -20.23
CA ALA A 16 -7.34 -8.43 -19.91
C ALA A 16 -6.62 -7.53 -18.88
N GLU A 17 -6.15 -8.11 -17.76
CA GLU A 17 -5.37 -7.41 -16.73
C GLU A 17 -4.16 -6.66 -17.31
N SER A 18 -3.41 -7.32 -18.20
CA SER A 18 -2.27 -6.67 -18.86
C SER A 18 -2.68 -5.46 -19.71
N LEU A 19 -3.84 -5.48 -20.34
CA LEU A 19 -4.37 -4.36 -21.14
C LEU A 19 -4.90 -3.25 -20.23
N GLN A 20 -5.56 -3.59 -19.14
CA GLN A 20 -6.02 -2.64 -18.13
C GLN A 20 -4.86 -1.90 -17.48
N HIS A 21 -3.83 -2.64 -17.03
CA HIS A 21 -2.61 -2.05 -16.51
C HIS A 21 -1.97 -1.06 -17.51
N GLN A 22 -1.91 -1.41 -18.80
CA GLN A 22 -1.41 -0.49 -19.84
C GLN A 22 -2.29 0.75 -19.98
N ALA A 23 -3.62 0.60 -19.94
CA ALA A 23 -4.55 1.71 -20.04
C ALA A 23 -4.40 2.68 -18.86
N VAL A 24 -4.35 2.16 -17.63
CA VAL A 24 -4.14 2.96 -16.41
C VAL A 24 -2.76 3.62 -16.41
N SER A 25 -1.70 2.88 -16.75
CA SER A 25 -0.33 3.43 -16.82
C SER A 25 -0.21 4.56 -17.85
N SER A 26 -1.03 4.53 -18.91
CA SER A 26 -1.03 5.60 -19.93
C SER A 26 -1.61 6.93 -19.43
N LEU A 27 -2.24 6.97 -18.26
CA LEU A 27 -2.73 8.19 -17.62
C LEU A 27 -1.61 8.99 -16.95
N ILE A 28 -0.48 8.34 -16.66
CA ILE A 28 0.68 9.03 -16.07
C ILE A 28 1.30 9.95 -17.13
N PRO A 29 1.52 11.23 -16.82
CA PRO A 29 2.16 12.17 -17.76
C PRO A 29 3.54 11.68 -18.22
N ALA A 30 3.85 11.83 -19.51
CA ALA A 30 5.10 11.32 -20.10
C ALA A 30 6.38 12.01 -19.58
N ASP A 31 6.24 13.20 -18.99
CA ASP A 31 7.32 14.00 -18.42
C ASP A 31 7.40 13.91 -16.88
N GLU A 32 6.54 13.08 -16.27
CA GLU A 32 6.60 12.82 -14.84
C GLU A 32 7.85 12.02 -14.47
N THR A 33 8.60 12.54 -13.50
CA THR A 33 9.83 11.87 -13.03
C THR A 33 9.53 10.75 -12.03
N PRO A 34 10.44 9.76 -11.86
CA PRO A 34 10.23 8.73 -10.86
C PRO A 34 10.11 9.25 -9.42
N LEU A 35 10.69 10.41 -9.07
CA LEU A 35 10.46 11.02 -7.76
C LEU A 35 9.08 11.66 -7.65
N GLU A 36 8.56 12.25 -8.71
CA GLU A 36 7.20 12.78 -8.75
C GLU A 36 6.18 11.65 -8.62
N THR A 37 6.37 10.56 -9.36
CA THR A 37 5.54 9.35 -9.25
C THR A 37 5.62 8.75 -7.84
N ALA A 38 6.82 8.66 -7.24
CA ALA A 38 6.98 8.15 -5.87
C ALA A 38 6.22 9.01 -4.85
N ILE A 39 6.28 10.34 -4.97
CA ILE A 39 5.52 11.26 -4.10
C ILE A 39 4.01 11.07 -4.29
N GLY A 40 3.55 10.89 -5.53
CA GLY A 40 2.14 10.63 -5.83
C GLY A 40 1.65 9.30 -5.24
N LEU A 41 2.45 8.23 -5.36
CA LEU A 41 2.16 6.92 -4.79
C LEU A 41 2.11 6.97 -3.26
N GLU A 42 3.10 7.59 -2.61
CA GLU A 42 3.09 7.72 -1.15
C GLU A 42 1.92 8.55 -0.65
N GLN A 43 1.58 9.65 -1.33
CA GLN A 43 0.37 10.41 -1.00
C GLN A 43 -0.88 9.54 -1.10
N MET A 44 -1.02 8.80 -2.20
CA MET A 44 -2.18 7.94 -2.44
C MET A 44 -2.27 6.85 -1.37
N VAL A 45 -1.16 6.19 -1.02
CA VAL A 45 -1.16 5.13 0.00
C VAL A 45 -1.41 5.70 1.39
N VAL A 46 -0.85 6.84 1.77
CA VAL A 46 -1.16 7.50 3.06
C VAL A 46 -2.65 7.83 3.18
N ASP A 47 -3.26 8.39 2.13
CA ASP A 47 -4.69 8.73 2.15
C ASP A 47 -5.57 7.46 2.12
N LEU A 48 -5.16 6.43 1.37
CA LEU A 48 -5.82 5.12 1.31
C LEU A 48 -5.77 4.40 2.67
N THR A 49 -4.59 4.21 3.22
CA THR A 49 -4.39 3.51 4.50
C THR A 49 -5.15 4.19 5.63
N ALA A 50 -5.20 5.54 5.62
CA ALA A 50 -6.00 6.29 6.58
C ALA A 50 -7.51 6.06 6.41
N ASP A 51 -8.01 5.95 5.17
CA ASP A 51 -9.44 5.63 4.92
C ASP A 51 -9.75 4.18 5.33
N LEU A 52 -8.91 3.23 4.94
CA LEU A 52 -9.08 1.83 5.31
C LEU A 52 -9.08 1.66 6.84
N ALA A 53 -8.09 2.21 7.54
CA ALA A 53 -7.96 2.10 9.00
C ALA A 53 -9.16 2.68 9.76
N GLN A 54 -9.73 3.80 9.29
CA GLN A 54 -10.91 4.40 9.92
C GLN A 54 -12.19 3.57 9.71
N ASN A 55 -12.22 2.71 8.70
CA ASN A 55 -13.35 1.88 8.33
C ASN A 55 -13.11 0.38 8.63
N GLU A 56 -11.95 -0.01 9.16
CA GLU A 56 -11.61 -1.39 9.48
C GLU A 56 -12.33 -1.85 10.75
N ALA A 57 -12.88 -3.06 10.70
CA ALA A 57 -13.62 -3.68 11.79
C ALA A 57 -12.77 -4.59 12.67
N ASP A 58 -11.71 -5.19 12.09
CA ASP A 58 -10.76 -5.99 12.86
C ASP A 58 -9.77 -5.07 13.57
N ASP A 59 -9.73 -5.15 14.91
CA ASP A 59 -8.91 -4.27 15.74
C ASP A 59 -7.40 -4.45 15.50
N TYR A 60 -6.95 -5.67 15.22
CA TYR A 60 -5.55 -5.93 14.98
C TYR A 60 -5.13 -5.43 13.60
N PHE A 61 -5.92 -5.72 12.57
CA PHE A 61 -5.65 -5.21 11.23
C PHE A 61 -5.69 -3.69 11.18
N LYS A 62 -6.65 -3.06 11.89
CA LYS A 62 -6.67 -1.61 12.05
C LYS A 62 -5.36 -1.06 12.62
N GLN A 63 -4.82 -1.71 13.67
CA GLN A 63 -3.55 -1.29 14.26
C GLN A 63 -2.37 -1.51 13.30
N ALA A 64 -2.40 -2.57 12.48
CA ALA A 64 -1.39 -2.80 11.45
C ALA A 64 -1.41 -1.70 10.37
N LEU A 65 -2.60 -1.28 9.93
CA LEU A 65 -2.79 -0.14 9.02
C LEU A 65 -2.26 1.16 9.65
N ASP A 66 -2.65 1.47 10.88
CA ASP A 66 -2.18 2.66 11.62
C ASP A 66 -0.65 2.67 11.78
N PHE A 67 -0.06 1.49 11.97
CA PHE A 67 1.38 1.33 12.12
C PHE A 67 2.13 1.63 10.81
N ALA A 68 1.72 1.02 9.70
CA ALA A 68 2.37 1.19 8.40
C ALA A 68 2.15 2.62 7.85
N LEU A 69 0.97 3.22 8.07
CA LEU A 69 0.70 4.60 7.67
C LEU A 69 1.77 5.60 8.16
N LEU A 70 2.29 5.40 9.38
CA LEU A 70 3.35 6.26 9.91
C LEU A 70 4.72 6.00 9.27
N GLU A 71 4.93 4.85 8.66
CA GLU A 71 6.12 4.52 7.88
C GLU A 71 6.01 5.14 6.47
N ASP A 72 4.87 4.98 5.81
CA ASP A 72 4.58 5.61 4.50
C ASP A 72 4.65 7.14 4.58
N LEU A 73 4.17 7.73 5.68
CA LEU A 73 4.28 9.16 5.90
C LEU A 73 5.74 9.65 5.95
N ASP A 74 6.65 8.85 6.54
CA ASP A 74 8.09 9.14 6.53
C ASP A 74 8.68 8.97 5.12
N HIS A 75 8.22 7.97 4.34
CA HIS A 75 8.62 7.79 2.96
C HIS A 75 8.23 8.99 2.08
N LEU A 76 6.99 9.46 2.19
CA LEU A 76 6.52 10.69 1.54
C LEU A 76 7.43 11.87 1.88
N PHE A 77 7.76 12.04 3.15
CA PHE A 77 8.66 13.08 3.63
C PHE A 77 10.07 12.95 3.03
N ARG A 78 10.65 11.73 3.00
CA ARG A 78 12.01 11.48 2.47
C ARG A 78 12.09 11.69 0.96
N PHE A 79 11.13 11.18 0.20
CA PHE A 79 11.05 11.44 -1.24
C PHE A 79 10.83 12.92 -1.56
N SER A 80 10.01 13.62 -0.77
CA SER A 80 9.81 15.06 -0.92
C SER A 80 11.10 15.87 -0.70
N LEU A 81 11.91 15.50 0.28
CA LEU A 81 13.22 16.11 0.50
C LEU A 81 14.18 15.82 -0.67
N MET A 82 14.20 14.57 -1.16
CA MET A 82 15.05 14.16 -2.28
C MET A 82 14.67 14.89 -3.56
N TYR A 83 13.37 14.97 -3.88
CA TYR A 83 12.84 15.71 -5.02
C TYR A 83 13.30 17.17 -5.02
N ARG A 84 13.19 17.84 -3.87
CA ARG A 84 13.67 19.21 -3.71
C ARG A 84 15.18 19.34 -3.93
N MET A 85 15.97 18.35 -3.49
CA MET A 85 17.43 18.36 -3.58
C MET A 85 17.94 18.11 -5.00
N VAL A 86 17.32 17.17 -5.73
CA VAL A 86 17.80 16.69 -7.05
C VAL A 86 17.15 17.44 -8.18
N GLU A 87 15.86 17.70 -8.10
CA GLU A 87 15.08 18.31 -9.19
C GLU A 87 14.67 19.75 -8.90
N GLY A 88 14.87 20.22 -7.65
CA GLY A 88 14.49 21.58 -7.25
C GLY A 88 12.99 21.79 -7.12
N GLY A 89 12.21 20.71 -7.15
CA GLY A 89 10.75 20.72 -7.10
C GLY A 89 10.17 21.00 -5.71
N ASP A 90 8.86 21.21 -5.66
CA ASP A 90 8.10 21.40 -4.44
C ASP A 90 7.01 20.34 -4.36
N ALA A 91 7.16 19.40 -3.43
CA ALA A 91 6.23 18.31 -3.24
C ALA A 91 4.85 18.79 -2.76
N GLY A 92 4.76 19.91 -2.05
CA GLY A 92 3.48 20.51 -1.68
C GLY A 92 2.64 20.89 -2.90
N TRP A 93 3.27 21.33 -3.97
CA TRP A 93 2.58 21.59 -5.24
C TRP A 93 2.04 20.29 -5.87
N LEU A 94 2.82 19.19 -5.85
CA LEU A 94 2.40 17.89 -6.39
C LEU A 94 1.22 17.33 -5.58
N THR A 95 1.33 17.33 -4.26
CA THR A 95 0.29 16.84 -3.35
C THR A 95 -0.89 17.80 -3.19
N ARG A 96 -0.81 18.98 -3.78
CA ARG A 96 -1.80 20.07 -3.63
C ARG A 96 -2.04 20.44 -2.16
N ASP A 97 -1.03 20.28 -1.32
CA ASP A 97 -1.08 20.48 0.14
C ASP A 97 -2.23 19.70 0.85
N ARG A 98 -2.70 18.60 0.25
CA ARG A 98 -3.81 17.80 0.80
C ARG A 98 -3.37 16.83 1.88
N THR A 99 -2.17 16.26 1.74
CA THR A 99 -1.57 15.32 2.68
C THR A 99 -0.39 16.00 3.37
N PRO A 100 -0.26 15.90 4.72
CA PRO A 100 0.84 16.54 5.42
C PRO A 100 2.18 15.90 5.04
N ILE A 101 3.16 16.71 4.63
CA ILE A 101 4.52 16.25 4.34
C ILE A 101 5.36 16.48 5.61
N VAL A 102 5.30 15.52 6.52
CA VAL A 102 5.98 15.57 7.81
C VAL A 102 6.69 14.23 8.07
N ALA A 103 7.75 14.25 8.88
CA ALA A 103 8.40 13.01 9.27
C ALA A 103 7.44 12.12 10.08
N GLY A 104 7.35 10.87 9.67
CA GLY A 104 6.64 9.81 10.38
C GLY A 104 7.55 9.03 11.31
N ARG A 105 7.45 7.69 11.30
CA ARG A 105 8.43 6.82 11.96
C ARG A 105 9.69 6.81 11.09
N PRO A 106 10.88 7.16 11.63
CA PRO A 106 12.08 7.30 10.80
C PRO A 106 12.40 6.03 10.00
N THR A 107 12.63 6.15 8.69
CA THR A 107 12.92 5.00 7.81
C THR A 107 14.08 4.15 8.33
N SER A 108 15.12 4.74 8.90
CA SER A 108 16.23 4.01 9.53
C SER A 108 15.82 3.17 10.76
N ALA A 109 14.65 3.46 11.36
CA ALA A 109 14.08 2.70 12.47
C ALA A 109 13.06 1.63 12.01
N GLN A 110 12.72 1.60 10.72
CA GLN A 110 11.69 0.70 10.18
C GLN A 110 12.24 -0.68 9.79
N HIS A 111 13.57 -0.85 9.66
CA HIS A 111 14.15 -2.14 9.31
C HIS A 111 13.92 -3.18 10.41
N ARG A 112 13.10 -4.18 10.12
CA ARG A 112 12.78 -5.29 11.01
C ARG A 112 13.38 -6.59 10.48
N HIS A 113 13.69 -7.50 11.40
CA HIS A 113 14.11 -8.84 11.05
C HIS A 113 12.89 -9.62 10.48
N PRO A 114 13.04 -10.42 9.42
CA PRO A 114 11.89 -11.12 8.80
C PRO A 114 11.01 -11.92 9.77
N VAL A 115 11.55 -12.45 10.86
CA VAL A 115 10.73 -13.15 11.88
C VAL A 115 9.83 -12.21 12.69
N ASP A 116 10.14 -10.91 12.71
CA ASP A 116 9.35 -9.90 13.39
C ASP A 116 8.29 -9.26 12.46
N GLU A 117 8.25 -9.70 11.19
CA GLU A 117 7.23 -9.31 10.21
C GLU A 117 5.96 -10.18 10.30
N LEU A 118 6.06 -11.35 10.90
CA LEU A 118 4.94 -12.28 10.99
C LEU A 118 3.81 -11.72 11.86
N ARG A 119 2.59 -11.92 11.43
CA ARG A 119 1.36 -11.41 12.04
C ARG A 119 0.37 -12.54 12.33
N PRO A 120 -0.50 -12.42 13.35
CA PRO A 120 -1.64 -13.30 13.48
C PRO A 120 -2.61 -13.04 12.31
N HIS A 121 -3.03 -14.12 11.65
CA HIS A 121 -4.02 -14.04 10.57
C HIS A 121 -5.44 -13.89 11.13
N PHE A 122 -6.32 -13.28 10.35
CA PHE A 122 -7.76 -13.34 10.58
C PHE A 122 -8.32 -14.65 10.02
N ASP A 123 -9.50 -15.04 10.49
CA ASP A 123 -10.26 -16.16 9.93
C ASP A 123 -11.23 -15.62 8.86
N LEU A 124 -11.18 -16.20 7.67
CA LEU A 124 -11.99 -15.78 6.52
C LEU A 124 -13.50 -15.79 6.82
N ASP A 125 -13.94 -16.79 7.59
CA ASP A 125 -15.36 -16.98 7.94
C ASP A 125 -15.85 -16.05 9.07
N GLU A 126 -14.92 -15.44 9.83
CA GLU A 126 -15.24 -14.61 10.99
C GLU A 126 -15.20 -13.10 10.70
N VAL A 127 -14.50 -12.69 9.64
CA VAL A 127 -14.35 -11.26 9.31
C VAL A 127 -15.40 -10.79 8.29
N PRO A 128 -15.84 -9.53 8.36
CA PRO A 128 -16.77 -8.99 7.38
C PRO A 128 -16.10 -8.82 6.00
N LEU A 129 -16.89 -8.83 4.93
CA LEU A 129 -16.42 -8.59 3.55
C LEU A 129 -15.57 -7.30 3.44
N ARG A 130 -15.85 -6.30 4.27
CA ARG A 130 -15.06 -5.06 4.33
C ARG A 130 -13.59 -5.34 4.64
N THR A 131 -13.30 -6.15 5.64
CA THR A 131 -11.93 -6.53 6.03
C THR A 131 -11.22 -7.24 4.88
N LEU A 132 -11.90 -8.16 4.18
CA LEU A 132 -11.34 -8.84 3.01
C LEU A 132 -11.02 -7.87 1.86
N MET A 133 -11.91 -6.92 1.58
CA MET A 133 -11.67 -5.89 0.57
C MET A 133 -10.52 -4.96 0.97
N ASN A 134 -10.47 -4.51 2.22
CA ASN A 134 -9.38 -3.69 2.72
C ASN A 134 -8.03 -4.41 2.61
N HIS A 135 -8.00 -5.70 3.00
CA HIS A 135 -6.79 -6.52 2.95
C HIS A 135 -6.25 -6.65 1.52
N LEU A 136 -7.07 -7.07 0.57
CA LEU A 136 -6.66 -7.23 -0.83
C LEU A 136 -6.23 -5.90 -1.46
N THR A 137 -6.92 -4.82 -1.13
CA THR A 137 -6.60 -3.48 -1.63
C THR A 137 -5.23 -3.01 -1.14
N ILE A 138 -4.94 -3.15 0.17
CA ILE A 138 -3.65 -2.68 0.70
C ILE A 138 -2.48 -3.58 0.24
N VAL A 139 -2.67 -4.91 0.17
CA VAL A 139 -1.67 -5.84 -0.37
C VAL A 139 -1.29 -5.45 -1.80
N SER A 140 -2.29 -5.18 -2.65
CA SER A 140 -2.05 -4.77 -4.04
C SER A 140 -1.33 -3.42 -4.14
N ALA A 141 -1.70 -2.44 -3.31
CA ALA A 141 -1.09 -1.12 -3.30
C ALA A 141 0.39 -1.18 -2.87
N GLU A 142 0.70 -1.95 -1.82
CA GLU A 142 2.08 -2.14 -1.33
C GLU A 142 2.94 -2.90 -2.33
N GLN A 143 2.39 -3.91 -2.99
CA GLN A 143 3.10 -4.66 -4.02
C GLN A 143 3.48 -3.76 -5.20
N GLU A 144 2.56 -2.97 -5.72
CA GLU A 144 2.84 -2.04 -6.82
C GLU A 144 3.88 -0.98 -6.41
N LYS A 145 3.75 -0.39 -5.24
CA LYS A 145 4.69 0.58 -4.69
C LYS A 145 6.10 0.00 -4.58
N MET A 146 6.24 -1.19 -3.97
CA MET A 146 7.50 -1.92 -3.86
C MET A 146 8.14 -2.19 -5.24
N LEU A 147 7.37 -2.70 -6.20
CA LEU A 147 7.86 -3.01 -7.55
C LEU A 147 8.31 -1.75 -8.29
N PHE A 148 7.56 -0.66 -8.17
CA PHE A 148 7.92 0.62 -8.74
C PHE A 148 9.24 1.15 -8.17
N TYR A 149 9.44 1.12 -6.84
CA TYR A 149 10.68 1.58 -6.23
C TYR A 149 11.86 0.69 -6.60
N LYS A 150 11.72 -0.63 -6.60
CA LYS A 150 12.77 -1.55 -7.07
C LYS A 150 13.18 -1.28 -8.53
N SER A 151 12.23 -0.97 -9.41
CA SER A 151 12.51 -0.64 -10.82
C SER A 151 13.19 0.72 -10.97
N SER A 152 12.89 1.66 -10.08
CA SER A 152 13.37 3.05 -10.10
C SER A 152 14.77 3.25 -9.52
N ILE A 153 15.35 2.25 -8.84
CA ILE A 153 16.70 2.33 -8.22
C ILE A 153 17.75 2.86 -9.21
N ARG A 154 17.68 2.51 -10.48
CA ARG A 154 18.65 2.91 -11.50
C ARG A 154 18.27 4.15 -12.33
N ALA A 155 17.16 4.80 -12.01
CA ALA A 155 16.66 5.93 -12.81
C ALA A 155 17.48 7.21 -12.65
N TYR A 156 18.22 7.34 -11.54
CA TYR A 156 18.99 8.53 -11.23
C TYR A 156 20.50 8.30 -11.28
N PRO A 157 21.31 9.28 -11.73
CA PRO A 157 22.79 9.23 -11.64
C PRO A 157 23.27 9.37 -10.20
N GLU A 158 22.55 10.09 -9.34
CA GLU A 158 22.92 10.35 -7.95
C GLU A 158 22.84 9.08 -7.10
N GLU A 159 23.96 8.72 -6.47
CA GLU A 159 24.04 7.51 -5.63
C GLU A 159 23.05 7.56 -4.46
N LEU A 160 22.89 8.72 -3.82
CA LEU A 160 22.00 8.85 -2.67
C LEU A 160 20.54 8.59 -3.05
N THR A 161 20.08 9.09 -4.22
CA THR A 161 18.72 8.85 -4.72
C THR A 161 18.50 7.36 -4.96
N ARG A 162 19.45 6.68 -5.62
CA ARG A 162 19.36 5.22 -5.86
C ARG A 162 19.29 4.43 -4.56
N ARG A 163 20.12 4.82 -3.58
CA ARG A 163 20.13 4.15 -2.27
C ARG A 163 18.85 4.39 -1.47
N LEU A 164 18.25 5.59 -1.59
CA LEU A 164 16.96 5.90 -0.95
C LEU A 164 15.84 5.03 -1.52
N PHE A 165 15.71 4.95 -2.86
CA PHE A 165 14.75 4.03 -3.47
C PHE A 165 14.95 2.58 -3.01
N GLY A 166 16.20 2.13 -2.90
CA GLY A 166 16.52 0.78 -2.44
C GLY A 166 16.19 0.55 -0.96
N GLU A 167 16.41 1.53 -0.11
CA GLU A 167 16.10 1.46 1.33
C GLU A 167 14.59 1.41 1.56
N ILE A 168 13.83 2.32 0.93
CA ILE A 168 12.38 2.37 1.05
C ILE A 168 11.76 1.12 0.43
N ALA A 169 12.20 0.68 -0.76
CA ALA A 169 11.69 -0.56 -1.38
C ALA A 169 11.83 -1.81 -0.49
N MET A 170 12.80 -1.85 0.42
CA MET A 170 12.94 -2.93 1.40
C MET A 170 11.93 -2.81 2.54
N VAL A 171 11.55 -1.59 2.91
CA VAL A 171 10.47 -1.38 3.90
C VAL A 171 9.12 -1.73 3.29
N GLU A 172 8.89 -1.39 2.02
CA GLU A 172 7.65 -1.80 1.34
C GLU A 172 7.51 -3.33 1.21
N GLU A 173 8.63 -4.05 1.06
CA GLU A 173 8.62 -5.50 1.13
C GLU A 173 8.19 -6.01 2.52
N GLN A 174 8.58 -5.31 3.59
CA GLN A 174 8.13 -5.63 4.94
C GLN A 174 6.64 -5.36 5.11
N HIS A 175 6.11 -4.24 4.60
CA HIS A 175 4.68 -3.95 4.61
C HIS A 175 3.89 -5.02 3.87
N LEU A 176 4.34 -5.39 2.67
CA LEU A 176 3.72 -6.46 1.89
C LEU A 176 3.70 -7.77 2.69
N SER A 177 4.84 -8.19 3.26
CA SER A 177 4.92 -9.41 4.08
C SER A 177 3.99 -9.38 5.28
N GLN A 178 3.89 -8.24 5.96
CA GLN A 178 2.98 -8.06 7.11
C GLN A 178 1.52 -8.19 6.73
N TYR A 179 1.13 -7.57 5.60
CA TYR A 179 -0.24 -7.61 5.15
C TYR A 179 -0.61 -8.97 4.56
N GLU A 180 0.27 -9.60 3.78
CA GLU A 180 0.03 -10.96 3.27
C GLU A 180 -0.17 -11.97 4.41
N ASP A 181 0.60 -11.86 5.49
CA ASP A 181 0.53 -12.78 6.64
C ASP A 181 -0.77 -12.61 7.49
N LEU A 182 -1.47 -11.48 7.35
CA LEU A 182 -2.80 -11.29 7.96
C LEU A 182 -3.89 -12.12 7.28
N GLY A 183 -3.69 -12.53 6.03
CA GLY A 183 -4.65 -13.33 5.29
C GLY A 183 -4.81 -14.74 5.84
N ASP A 184 -6.02 -15.30 5.76
CA ASP A 184 -6.29 -16.66 6.19
C ASP A 184 -5.50 -17.68 5.33
N PRO A 185 -4.57 -18.47 5.93
CA PRO A 185 -3.77 -19.45 5.22
C PRO A 185 -4.58 -20.63 4.66
N HIS A 186 -5.85 -20.76 5.05
CA HIS A 186 -6.76 -21.80 4.58
C HIS A 186 -7.59 -21.38 3.36
N THR A 187 -7.50 -20.12 2.94
CA THR A 187 -8.18 -19.63 1.73
C THR A 187 -7.78 -20.44 0.51
N THR A 188 -8.76 -21.04 -0.17
CA THR A 188 -8.49 -21.82 -1.38
C THR A 188 -8.14 -20.91 -2.56
N PRO A 189 -7.44 -21.43 -3.59
CA PRO A 189 -7.16 -20.64 -4.78
C PRO A 189 -8.41 -20.13 -5.52
N MET A 190 -9.55 -20.82 -5.42
CA MET A 190 -10.80 -20.36 -6.05
C MET A 190 -11.49 -19.29 -5.22
N GLU A 191 -11.49 -19.42 -3.91
CA GLU A 191 -11.95 -18.35 -3.01
C GLU A 191 -11.16 -17.07 -3.22
N LEU A 192 -9.82 -17.20 -3.24
CA LEU A 192 -8.94 -16.05 -3.48
C LEU A 192 -9.23 -15.40 -4.83
N LEU A 193 -9.41 -16.21 -5.91
CA LEU A 193 -9.73 -15.68 -7.24
C LEU A 193 -11.06 -14.89 -7.20
N VAL A 194 -12.11 -15.44 -6.60
CA VAL A 194 -13.41 -14.75 -6.48
C VAL A 194 -13.28 -13.43 -5.71
N LEU A 195 -12.53 -13.44 -4.62
CA LEU A 195 -12.32 -12.25 -3.79
C LEU A 195 -11.48 -11.19 -4.50
N MET A 196 -10.46 -11.58 -5.27
CA MET A 196 -9.61 -10.66 -6.04
C MET A 196 -10.42 -9.95 -7.13
N GLU A 197 -11.16 -10.69 -7.96
CA GLU A 197 -11.99 -10.11 -9.03
C GLU A 197 -13.06 -9.15 -8.44
N LEU A 198 -13.67 -9.54 -7.32
CA LEU A 198 -14.61 -8.66 -6.62
C LEU A 198 -13.93 -7.39 -6.09
N ASN A 199 -12.72 -7.53 -5.55
CA ASN A 199 -11.94 -6.40 -5.03
C ASN A 199 -11.55 -5.44 -6.15
N GLU A 200 -11.14 -5.93 -7.31
CA GLU A 200 -10.80 -5.09 -8.45
C GLU A 200 -12.02 -4.32 -8.96
N ALA A 201 -13.17 -4.99 -9.11
CA ALA A 201 -14.44 -4.32 -9.43
C ALA A 201 -14.81 -3.25 -8.40
N TYR A 202 -14.63 -3.52 -7.11
CA TYR A 202 -14.89 -2.58 -6.02
C TYR A 202 -13.94 -1.37 -6.06
N ASN A 203 -12.66 -1.59 -6.35
CA ASN A 203 -11.66 -0.53 -6.46
C ASN A 203 -11.97 0.37 -7.67
N TYR A 204 -12.27 -0.19 -8.85
CA TYR A 204 -12.69 0.61 -10.01
C TYR A 204 -14.01 1.34 -9.78
N PHE A 205 -14.96 0.74 -9.05
CA PHE A 205 -16.19 1.43 -8.70
C PHE A 205 -15.95 2.61 -7.74
N SER A 206 -15.03 2.46 -6.80
CA SER A 206 -14.62 3.55 -5.90
C SER A 206 -13.96 4.68 -6.70
N ALA A 207 -13.04 4.34 -7.61
CA ALA A 207 -12.39 5.29 -8.51
C ALA A 207 -13.41 6.01 -9.41
N PHE A 208 -14.35 5.29 -10.02
CA PHE A 208 -15.44 5.85 -10.83
C PHE A 208 -16.27 6.87 -10.05
N LYS A 209 -16.57 6.62 -8.79
CA LYS A 209 -17.35 7.53 -7.94
C LYS A 209 -16.58 8.76 -7.51
N GLY A 210 -15.28 8.64 -7.29
CA GLY A 210 -14.41 9.74 -6.88
C GLY A 210 -13.89 10.60 -8.05
N GLU A 211 -13.93 10.09 -9.29
CA GLU A 211 -13.35 10.76 -10.45
C GLU A 211 -14.20 11.91 -10.98
N SER A 212 -13.56 13.05 -11.18
CA SER A 212 -14.18 14.25 -11.71
C SER A 212 -14.05 14.45 -13.22
N ASP A 213 -12.97 13.89 -13.83
CA ASP A 213 -12.78 13.95 -15.28
C ASP A 213 -13.71 12.94 -15.98
N PRO A 214 -14.57 13.39 -16.91
CA PRO A 214 -15.54 12.51 -17.56
C PRO A 214 -14.90 11.40 -18.41
N ALA A 215 -13.73 11.64 -19.01
CA ALA A 215 -13.07 10.65 -19.86
C ALA A 215 -12.42 9.56 -19.00
N ILE A 216 -11.73 9.96 -17.93
CA ILE A 216 -11.12 9.03 -16.97
C ILE A 216 -12.22 8.25 -16.23
N ARG A 217 -13.31 8.91 -15.86
CA ARG A 217 -14.45 8.25 -15.24
C ARG A 217 -15.10 7.18 -16.14
N THR A 218 -15.14 7.43 -17.46
CA THR A 218 -15.60 6.43 -18.43
C THR A 218 -14.69 5.21 -18.44
N LEU A 219 -13.36 5.43 -18.41
CA LEU A 219 -12.38 4.35 -18.32
C LEU A 219 -12.62 3.49 -17.07
N TRP A 220 -12.76 4.11 -15.89
CA TRP A 220 -13.05 3.35 -14.65
C TRP A 220 -14.33 2.52 -14.75
N SER A 221 -15.38 3.05 -15.40
CA SER A 221 -16.62 2.27 -15.63
C SER A 221 -16.41 1.07 -16.54
N GLU A 222 -15.63 1.22 -17.63
CA GLU A 222 -15.33 0.15 -18.57
C GLU A 222 -14.47 -0.95 -17.91
N LEU A 223 -13.49 -0.57 -17.09
CA LEU A 223 -12.66 -1.52 -16.35
C LEU A 223 -13.49 -2.26 -15.30
N MET A 224 -14.30 -1.56 -14.53
CA MET A 224 -15.22 -2.17 -13.56
C MET A 224 -16.16 -3.21 -14.22
N GLU A 225 -16.72 -2.91 -15.38
CA GLU A 225 -17.57 -3.86 -16.10
C GLU A 225 -16.81 -5.12 -16.49
N GLN A 226 -15.55 -5.02 -16.89
CA GLN A 226 -14.69 -6.16 -17.20
C GLN A 226 -14.44 -7.02 -15.96
N GLU A 227 -14.11 -6.40 -14.81
CA GLU A 227 -13.91 -7.14 -13.57
C GLU A 227 -15.17 -7.83 -13.07
N LEU A 228 -16.34 -7.24 -13.26
CA LEU A 228 -17.60 -7.92 -12.97
C LEU A 228 -17.82 -9.16 -13.85
N GLU A 229 -17.37 -9.12 -15.11
CA GLU A 229 -17.39 -10.32 -15.97
C GLU A 229 -16.40 -11.37 -15.48
N HIS A 230 -15.17 -10.98 -15.07
CA HIS A 230 -14.17 -11.88 -14.49
C HIS A 230 -14.68 -12.50 -13.18
N PHE A 231 -15.27 -11.69 -12.31
CA PHE A 231 -15.89 -12.16 -11.07
C PHE A 231 -16.95 -13.24 -11.31
N HIS A 232 -17.89 -13.01 -12.24
CA HIS A 232 -18.92 -14.03 -12.56
C HIS A 232 -18.30 -15.33 -13.09
N LEU A 233 -17.22 -15.23 -13.85
CA LEU A 233 -16.52 -16.40 -14.35
C LEU A 233 -15.75 -17.11 -13.21
N ALA A 234 -15.14 -16.38 -12.29
CA ALA A 234 -14.47 -16.94 -11.10
C ALA A 234 -15.46 -17.69 -10.21
N VAL A 235 -16.64 -17.12 -9.97
CA VAL A 235 -17.76 -17.77 -9.26
C VAL A 235 -18.15 -19.09 -9.93
N ALA A 236 -18.36 -19.10 -11.25
CA ALA A 236 -18.72 -20.31 -11.97
C ALA A 236 -17.60 -21.37 -11.95
N LEU A 237 -16.32 -20.94 -11.88
CA LEU A 237 -15.17 -21.84 -11.73
C LEU A 237 -15.12 -22.45 -10.32
N MET A 238 -15.37 -21.66 -9.27
CA MET A 238 -15.41 -22.14 -7.89
C MET A 238 -16.51 -23.20 -7.71
N GLU A 239 -17.71 -22.91 -8.17
CA GLU A 239 -18.83 -23.89 -8.13
C GLU A 239 -18.46 -25.19 -8.87
N ARG A 240 -17.86 -25.11 -10.06
CA ARG A 240 -17.48 -26.28 -10.85
C ARG A 240 -16.33 -27.09 -10.28
N ILE A 241 -15.32 -26.43 -9.70
CA ILE A 241 -14.06 -27.06 -9.26
C ILE A 241 -14.16 -27.53 -7.81
N GLU A 242 -14.71 -26.70 -6.95
CA GLU A 242 -14.79 -26.96 -5.50
C GLU A 242 -16.18 -27.38 -5.04
N GLY A 243 -17.20 -27.23 -5.88
CA GLY A 243 -18.60 -27.55 -5.56
C GLY A 243 -19.21 -26.62 -4.52
N ARG A 244 -18.64 -25.42 -4.36
CA ARG A 244 -19.07 -24.41 -3.39
C ARG A 244 -19.77 -23.24 -4.07
N ASP A 245 -20.81 -22.73 -3.42
CA ASP A 245 -21.51 -21.52 -3.85
C ASP A 245 -20.76 -20.28 -3.35
N ALA A 246 -20.59 -19.27 -4.20
CA ALA A 246 -20.02 -18.00 -3.81
C ALA A 246 -20.79 -17.31 -2.66
N HIS A 247 -22.07 -17.62 -2.51
CA HIS A 247 -22.86 -17.15 -1.39
C HIS A 247 -22.35 -17.66 -0.02
N GLU A 248 -21.71 -18.85 0.02
CA GLU A 248 -21.06 -19.37 1.22
C GLU A 248 -19.86 -18.52 1.62
N LEU A 249 -19.14 -17.96 0.63
CA LEU A 249 -17.98 -17.08 0.84
C LEU A 249 -18.38 -15.63 1.13
N LEU A 250 -19.36 -15.11 0.38
CA LEU A 250 -19.72 -13.69 0.42
C LEU A 250 -20.87 -13.37 1.38
N GLY A 251 -21.66 -14.38 1.75
CA GLY A 251 -22.88 -14.24 2.54
C GLY A 251 -23.91 -13.30 1.91
N ASP A 252 -24.77 -12.74 2.73
CA ASP A 252 -25.70 -11.65 2.36
C ASP A 252 -25.01 -10.27 2.41
N ALA A 253 -23.69 -10.21 2.28
CA ALA A 253 -22.92 -8.98 2.47
C ALA A 253 -23.32 -7.93 1.43
N MET A 254 -23.68 -6.76 1.93
CA MET A 254 -23.78 -5.56 1.09
C MET A 254 -22.37 -5.10 0.69
N ILE A 255 -22.25 -4.55 -0.52
CA ILE A 255 -21.00 -3.90 -0.94
C ILE A 255 -20.61 -2.87 0.14
N PRO A 256 -19.37 -2.93 0.65
CA PRO A 256 -18.90 -1.99 1.66
C PRO A 256 -18.97 -0.52 1.18
N SER A 257 -18.90 0.43 2.10
CA SER A 257 -18.73 1.84 1.75
C SER A 257 -17.48 2.00 0.89
N LEU A 258 -17.59 2.80 -0.17
CA LEU A 258 -16.50 2.96 -1.14
C LEU A 258 -15.29 3.66 -0.52
N ILE A 259 -14.13 3.40 -1.10
CA ILE A 259 -12.88 4.07 -0.74
C ILE A 259 -12.97 5.55 -1.12
N GLU A 260 -12.61 6.42 -0.19
CA GLU A 260 -12.55 7.86 -0.39
C GLU A 260 -11.13 8.38 -0.14
N LEU A 261 -10.40 8.70 -1.20
CA LEU A 261 -9.10 9.36 -1.09
C LEU A 261 -9.32 10.84 -0.75
N LYS A 262 -9.24 11.17 0.53
CA LYS A 262 -9.45 12.51 1.09
C LYS A 262 -8.33 12.87 2.07
N PRO A 263 -8.12 14.17 2.34
CA PRO A 263 -7.20 14.58 3.39
C PRO A 263 -7.63 14.04 4.76
N ASN A 264 -6.72 13.33 5.43
CA ASN A 264 -6.95 12.74 6.76
C ASN A 264 -6.04 13.39 7.82
N ILE A 265 -5.79 14.70 7.72
CA ILE A 265 -4.80 15.45 8.52
C ILE A 265 -4.97 15.21 10.02
N GLY A 266 -6.19 15.39 10.56
CA GLY A 266 -6.44 15.22 11.98
C GLY A 266 -6.23 13.76 12.47
N TYR A 267 -6.51 12.77 11.62
CA TYR A 267 -6.24 11.37 11.91
C TYR A 267 -4.73 11.09 11.99
N ILE A 268 -3.99 11.55 10.99
CA ILE A 268 -2.52 11.42 10.92
C ILE A 268 -1.86 12.11 12.12
N GLU A 269 -2.28 13.32 12.48
CA GLU A 269 -1.75 14.05 13.64
C GLU A 269 -2.00 13.29 14.95
N ALA A 270 -3.16 12.66 15.12
CA ALA A 270 -3.46 11.84 16.29
C ALA A 270 -2.53 10.62 16.37
N LEU A 271 -2.30 9.92 15.26
CA LEU A 271 -1.36 8.78 15.20
C LEU A 271 0.08 9.22 15.49
N LEU A 272 0.56 10.28 14.88
CA LEU A 272 1.89 10.85 15.11
C LEU A 272 2.13 11.17 16.59
N SER A 273 1.12 11.67 17.28
CA SER A 273 1.23 12.03 18.69
C SER A 273 1.26 10.84 19.64
N THR A 274 0.80 9.66 19.23
CA THR A 274 0.56 8.53 20.14
C THR A 274 1.27 7.24 19.75
N GLN A 275 1.56 7.01 18.44
CA GLN A 275 1.93 5.69 17.93
C GLN A 275 3.31 5.62 17.26
N VAL A 276 4.02 6.74 17.10
CA VAL A 276 5.31 6.79 16.38
C VAL A 276 6.38 5.85 16.93
N ASN A 277 6.30 5.54 18.22
CA ASN A 277 7.28 4.70 18.93
C ASN A 277 6.76 3.24 19.16
N LEU A 278 5.63 2.87 18.58
CA LEU A 278 5.16 1.49 18.68
C LEU A 278 5.96 0.58 17.75
N GLN A 279 6.05 -0.69 18.13
CA GLN A 279 6.62 -1.77 17.34
C GLN A 279 5.74 -3.02 17.49
N PRO A 280 5.63 -3.84 16.45
CA PRO A 280 4.89 -5.10 16.55
C PRO A 280 5.67 -6.12 17.38
N PHE A 281 4.98 -6.77 18.31
CA PHE A 281 5.58 -7.81 19.14
C PHE A 281 4.49 -8.73 19.70
N ASP A 282 4.60 -10.03 19.44
CA ASP A 282 3.73 -11.10 20.02
C ASP A 282 2.22 -10.81 19.82
N GLY A 283 1.83 -10.43 18.60
CA GLY A 283 0.43 -10.12 18.26
C GLY A 283 -0.12 -8.80 18.79
N GLU A 284 0.75 -7.93 19.32
CA GLU A 284 0.40 -6.59 19.81
C GLU A 284 1.32 -5.52 19.23
N PHE A 285 0.93 -4.27 19.35
CA PHE A 285 1.80 -3.11 19.05
C PHE A 285 2.17 -2.42 20.37
N ILE A 286 3.43 -2.55 20.77
CA ILE A 286 3.93 -2.06 22.05
C ILE A 286 5.02 -1.00 21.88
N PRO A 287 5.21 -0.10 22.86
CA PRO A 287 6.34 0.85 22.83
C PRO A 287 7.68 0.14 22.70
N GLU A 288 8.57 0.63 21.81
CA GLU A 288 9.90 0.06 21.59
C GLU A 288 10.69 -0.12 22.90
N SER A 289 10.48 0.74 23.88
CA SER A 289 11.11 0.64 25.20
C SER A 289 10.67 -0.58 26.03
N ARG A 290 9.63 -1.30 25.63
CA ARG A 290 9.16 -2.53 26.28
C ARG A 290 9.63 -3.81 25.58
N LEU A 291 10.26 -3.70 24.41
CA LEU A 291 10.78 -4.84 23.68
C LEU A 291 11.91 -5.54 24.48
N PRO A 292 12.05 -6.88 24.36
CA PRO A 292 13.20 -7.59 24.90
C PRO A 292 14.51 -7.04 24.36
N ALA A 293 15.55 -7.00 25.18
CA ALA A 293 16.86 -6.49 24.77
C ALA A 293 17.52 -7.29 23.62
N ASP A 294 17.11 -8.53 23.46
CA ASP A 294 17.55 -9.46 22.42
C ASP A 294 16.57 -9.55 21.23
N TRP A 295 15.62 -8.62 21.12
CA TRP A 295 14.69 -8.55 19.98
C TRP A 295 15.48 -8.54 18.66
N PRO A 296 15.18 -9.51 17.74
CA PRO A 296 15.98 -9.71 16.52
C PRO A 296 16.18 -8.47 15.68
N SER A 297 15.16 -7.62 15.60
CA SER A 297 15.20 -6.41 14.78
C SER A 297 16.21 -5.37 15.26
N PHE A 298 16.63 -5.37 16.52
CA PHE A 298 17.70 -4.44 16.96
C PHE A 298 19.03 -4.72 16.26
N SER A 299 19.48 -5.97 16.25
CA SER A 299 20.72 -6.35 15.56
C SER A 299 20.59 -6.29 14.03
N PHE A 300 19.41 -6.56 13.51
CA PHE A 300 19.14 -6.44 12.08
C PHE A 300 19.22 -4.99 11.62
N ARG A 301 18.54 -4.08 12.32
CA ARG A 301 18.58 -2.63 12.11
C ARG A 301 19.99 -2.06 12.17
N GLU A 302 20.79 -2.49 13.16
CA GLU A 302 22.19 -2.08 13.28
C GLU A 302 23.01 -2.49 12.04
N ARG A 303 22.82 -3.71 11.52
CA ARG A 303 23.48 -4.18 10.29
C ARG A 303 23.06 -3.39 9.07
N MET A 304 21.74 -3.16 8.90
CA MET A 304 21.19 -2.42 7.77
C MET A 304 21.76 -0.99 7.74
N ASN A 305 21.80 -0.33 8.88
CA ASN A 305 22.28 1.03 9.03
C ASN A 305 23.82 1.16 9.17
N SER A 306 24.57 0.06 9.15
CA SER A 306 26.03 0.06 9.41
C SER A 306 26.85 0.93 8.45
N ARG A 307 26.34 1.19 7.24
CA ARG A 307 26.95 2.06 6.23
C ARG A 307 26.27 3.44 6.13
N GLY A 308 25.41 3.75 7.07
CA GLY A 308 24.55 4.93 7.08
C GLY A 308 23.24 4.71 6.30
N SER A 309 22.12 5.11 6.88
CA SER A 309 20.81 5.13 6.22
C SER A 309 20.76 6.27 5.21
N PRO A 310 20.36 5.98 3.94
CA PRO A 310 20.08 7.01 2.95
C PRO A 310 19.03 8.04 3.40
N ALA A 311 17.96 7.59 4.05
CA ALA A 311 16.90 8.46 4.56
C ALA A 311 17.45 9.46 5.60
N ASP A 312 18.28 9.02 6.53
CA ASP A 312 18.94 9.90 7.49
C ASP A 312 19.92 10.88 6.81
N GLU A 313 20.60 10.44 5.76
CA GLU A 313 21.51 11.27 4.98
C GLU A 313 20.77 12.38 4.24
N VAL A 314 19.62 12.08 3.66
CA VAL A 314 18.74 13.05 3.01
C VAL A 314 18.28 14.10 4.00
N GLU A 315 17.84 13.71 5.19
CA GLU A 315 17.41 14.64 6.21
C GLU A 315 18.54 15.56 6.69
N LYS A 316 19.74 15.03 6.89
CA LYS A 316 20.93 15.83 7.28
C LYS A 316 21.30 16.86 6.21
N ARG A 317 21.05 16.56 4.94
CA ARG A 317 21.30 17.47 3.81
C ARG A 317 20.16 18.45 3.55
N ARG A 318 19.04 18.35 4.28
CA ARG A 318 17.88 19.24 4.14
C ARG A 318 18.36 20.70 4.05
N PRO A 319 17.98 21.44 3.00
CA PRO A 319 18.28 22.86 2.92
C PRO A 319 17.69 23.58 4.14
N ARG A 320 18.52 24.26 4.91
CA ARG A 320 18.05 25.08 6.03
C ARG A 320 17.14 26.16 5.45
N GLU A 321 15.88 26.18 5.84
CA GLU A 321 14.98 27.27 5.48
C GLU A 321 15.63 28.58 5.89
N ARG A 322 15.92 29.43 4.91
CA ARG A 322 16.26 30.83 5.21
C ARG A 322 14.99 31.44 5.80
N ILE A 323 14.98 31.61 7.13
CA ILE A 323 13.96 32.43 7.79
C ILE A 323 13.99 33.77 7.07
N ARG A 324 13.00 34.00 6.16
CA ARG A 324 12.76 35.34 5.63
C ARG A 324 12.32 36.14 6.83
N ARG A 325 13.24 36.95 7.40
CA ARG A 325 12.83 37.98 8.33
C ARG A 325 11.88 38.91 7.57
N PRO A 326 10.68 39.19 8.10
CA PRO A 326 9.82 40.18 7.50
C PRO A 326 10.60 41.51 7.48
N ALA A 327 10.53 42.18 6.29
CA ALA A 327 11.13 43.50 6.07
C ALA A 327 10.33 44.57 6.81
#